data_1c47abffb61b76f8f75136685ccd7fbf
#
_entry.id   1c47abffb61b76f8f75136685ccd7fbf
#
_cell.length_a   1.000
_cell.length_b   1.000
_cell.length_c   1.000
_cell.angle_alpha   90.00
_cell.angle_beta   90.00
_cell.angle_gamma   90.00
#
_symmetry.space_group_name_H-M   'P 1'
#
loop_
_entity.id
_entity.type
_entity.pdbx_description
1 polymer ?
#
loop_
_entity_poly.entity_id
_entity_poly.type
_entity_poly.pdbx_seq_one_letter_code
_entity_poly.pdbx_strand_id
1 'polypeptide(L)'
;EDISKKLTAKQEKMLRSDMQMVFQDPMASLNPHKKILDTIAMGLDAHNPHMDQNERVERVSKMMEMVGLNPAYMNRYPNQFSGGQRQRIGLGRALIMNPKLVIADEAISALDVSIQAQVVNLMKDIQKETNVAYLFIAHDLSMVRYISDRVGVMHKGHLVETGLTEEIFEHQVHPYTKSLLSAIPIA
;
A
#
# COMPACT_ATOMS: atom_id res chain seq x y z
N GLU A 1 0.27 -6.76 20.17
CA GLU A 1 1.14 -7.93 20.43
C GLU A 1 2.54 -7.64 19.89
N ASP A 2 3.56 -8.16 20.58
CA ASP A 2 4.97 -8.00 20.19
C ASP A 2 5.31 -9.04 19.10
N ILE A 3 5.44 -8.57 17.85
CA ILE A 3 5.71 -9.40 16.67
C ILE A 3 7.20 -9.80 16.53
N SER A 4 8.09 -9.30 17.38
CA SER A 4 9.50 -9.69 17.42
C SER A 4 9.71 -11.06 18.04
N LYS A 5 8.73 -11.58 18.75
CA LYS A 5 8.77 -12.91 19.39
C LYS A 5 8.21 -13.98 18.45
N LYS A 6 8.57 -15.25 18.75
CA LYS A 6 8.02 -16.39 18.00
C LYS A 6 6.50 -16.44 18.18
N LEU A 7 5.79 -16.29 17.07
CA LEU A 7 4.34 -16.31 17.02
C LEU A 7 3.83 -17.77 16.95
N THR A 8 2.63 -18.00 17.51
CA THR A 8 1.88 -19.22 17.28
C THR A 8 1.28 -19.22 15.87
N ALA A 9 0.96 -20.38 15.31
CA ALA A 9 0.34 -20.49 13.98
C ALA A 9 -0.96 -19.66 13.86
N LYS A 10 -1.74 -19.55 14.94
CA LYS A 10 -2.96 -18.71 15.00
C LYS A 10 -2.62 -17.23 14.90
N GLN A 11 -1.60 -16.78 15.64
CA GLN A 11 -1.13 -15.38 15.59
C GLN A 11 -0.53 -15.02 14.23
N GLU A 12 0.25 -15.92 13.63
CA GLU A 12 0.77 -15.72 12.27
C GLU A 12 -0.36 -15.59 11.24
N LYS A 13 -1.38 -16.47 11.32
CA LYS A 13 -2.52 -16.39 10.41
C LYS A 13 -3.28 -15.07 10.56
N MET A 14 -3.51 -14.62 11.80
CA MET A 14 -4.15 -13.34 12.08
C MET A 14 -3.29 -12.16 11.58
N LEU A 15 -1.99 -12.19 11.86
CA LEU A 15 -1.08 -11.13 11.41
C LEU A 15 -1.07 -11.01 9.87
N ARG A 16 -1.02 -12.14 9.17
CA ARG A 16 -1.06 -12.17 7.70
C ARG A 16 -2.39 -11.72 7.11
N SER A 17 -3.48 -11.76 7.88
CA SER A 17 -4.77 -11.18 7.49
C SER A 17 -4.82 -9.68 7.77
N ASP A 18 -4.40 -9.27 8.98
CA ASP A 18 -4.53 -7.92 9.48
C ASP A 18 -3.47 -6.95 8.91
N MET A 19 -2.33 -7.46 8.46
CA MET A 19 -1.23 -6.67 7.93
C MET A 19 -0.84 -7.15 6.53
N GLN A 20 -0.90 -6.24 5.57
CA GLN A 20 -0.58 -6.51 4.17
C GLN A 20 0.50 -5.55 3.66
N MET A 21 1.13 -5.87 2.54
CA MET A 21 2.20 -5.06 1.98
C MET A 21 2.00 -4.81 0.49
N VAL A 22 2.22 -3.57 0.07
CA VAL A 22 2.34 -3.16 -1.32
C VAL A 22 3.80 -2.84 -1.60
N PHE A 23 4.38 -3.53 -2.59
CA PHE A 23 5.80 -3.44 -2.90
C PHE A 23 6.10 -2.34 -3.90
N GLN A 24 7.36 -1.89 -3.91
CA GLN A 24 7.91 -0.85 -4.77
C GLN A 24 7.73 -1.15 -6.27
N ASP A 25 8.01 -2.38 -6.69
CA ASP A 25 7.90 -2.80 -8.09
C ASP A 25 6.64 -3.64 -8.32
N PRO A 26 5.59 -3.04 -8.92
CA PRO A 26 4.37 -3.80 -9.24
C PRO A 26 4.61 -4.89 -10.27
N MET A 27 5.61 -4.77 -11.16
CA MET A 27 5.92 -5.81 -12.13
C MET A 27 6.55 -7.04 -11.47
N ALA A 28 7.56 -6.85 -10.63
CA ALA A 28 8.19 -7.96 -9.90
C ALA A 28 7.24 -8.61 -8.89
N SER A 29 6.27 -7.86 -8.37
CA SER A 29 5.33 -8.35 -7.36
C SER A 29 4.14 -9.12 -7.92
N LEU A 30 3.84 -8.99 -9.21
CA LEU A 30 2.72 -9.64 -9.89
C LEU A 30 3.21 -10.81 -10.75
N ASN A 31 2.62 -12.00 -10.58
CA ASN A 31 2.96 -13.13 -11.44
C ASN A 31 2.38 -12.91 -12.86
N PRO A 32 3.22 -12.78 -13.92
CA PRO A 32 2.77 -12.47 -15.27
C PRO A 32 1.89 -13.55 -15.90
N HIS A 33 1.93 -14.78 -15.37
CA HIS A 33 1.16 -15.93 -15.86
C HIS A 33 -0.16 -16.15 -15.13
N LYS A 34 -0.48 -15.32 -14.11
CA LYS A 34 -1.77 -15.36 -13.41
C LYS A 34 -2.70 -14.27 -13.91
N LYS A 35 -3.99 -14.60 -14.05
CA LYS A 35 -5.03 -13.60 -14.32
C LYS A 35 -5.17 -12.63 -13.14
N ILE A 36 -5.72 -11.45 -13.41
CA ILE A 36 -5.96 -10.45 -12.37
C ILE A 36 -6.91 -10.97 -11.28
N LEU A 37 -7.94 -11.72 -11.66
CA LEU A 37 -8.82 -12.42 -10.72
C LEU A 37 -8.02 -13.24 -9.70
N ASP A 38 -7.12 -14.11 -10.18
CA ASP A 38 -6.33 -14.99 -9.32
C ASP A 38 -5.25 -14.24 -8.54
N THR A 39 -4.77 -13.15 -9.09
CA THR A 39 -3.77 -12.29 -8.44
C THR A 39 -4.38 -11.55 -7.25
N ILE A 40 -5.56 -10.95 -7.41
CA ILE A 40 -6.25 -10.22 -6.35
C ILE A 40 -6.79 -11.20 -5.30
N ALA A 41 -7.38 -12.32 -5.72
CA ALA A 41 -7.97 -13.31 -4.83
C ALA A 41 -6.94 -14.12 -4.01
N MET A 42 -5.65 -13.99 -4.26
CA MET A 42 -4.62 -14.86 -3.66
C MET A 42 -4.69 -14.93 -2.13
N GLY A 43 -4.99 -13.81 -1.47
CA GLY A 43 -5.19 -13.78 0.00
C GLY A 43 -6.45 -14.55 0.43
N LEU A 44 -7.55 -14.39 -0.30
CA LEU A 44 -8.81 -15.11 -0.03
C LEU A 44 -8.60 -16.62 -0.18
N ASP A 45 -7.97 -17.05 -1.28
CA ASP A 45 -7.71 -18.45 -1.57
C ASP A 45 -6.86 -19.12 -0.48
N ALA A 46 -5.86 -18.40 0.06
CA ALA A 46 -5.00 -18.89 1.13
C ALA A 46 -5.71 -19.01 2.50
N HIS A 47 -6.66 -18.12 2.79
CA HIS A 47 -7.36 -18.08 4.08
C HIS A 47 -8.67 -18.85 4.06
N ASN A 48 -9.31 -18.96 2.92
CA ASN A 48 -10.57 -19.67 2.73
C ASN A 48 -10.55 -20.53 1.44
N PRO A 49 -9.82 -21.67 1.43
CA PRO A 49 -9.62 -22.50 0.25
C PRO A 49 -10.90 -23.16 -0.28
N HIS A 50 -11.98 -23.12 0.49
CA HIS A 50 -13.30 -23.67 0.11
C HIS A 50 -14.33 -22.57 -0.21
N MET A 51 -13.88 -21.34 -0.48
CA MET A 51 -14.77 -20.25 -0.88
C MET A 51 -15.51 -20.60 -2.19
N ASP A 52 -16.81 -20.29 -2.23
CA ASP A 52 -17.58 -20.44 -3.46
C ASP A 52 -17.02 -19.56 -4.59
N GLN A 53 -17.02 -20.09 -5.81
CA GLN A 53 -16.43 -19.40 -6.96
C GLN A 53 -17.20 -18.10 -7.30
N ASN A 54 -18.51 -18.05 -7.11
CA ASN A 54 -19.30 -16.86 -7.37
C ASN A 54 -18.98 -15.78 -6.32
N GLU A 55 -18.87 -16.15 -5.04
CA GLU A 55 -18.44 -15.25 -3.96
C GLU A 55 -17.05 -14.70 -4.23
N ARG A 56 -16.12 -15.56 -4.65
CA ARG A 56 -14.74 -15.17 -5.01
C ARG A 56 -14.72 -14.12 -6.12
N VAL A 57 -15.47 -14.35 -7.19
CA VAL A 57 -15.58 -13.41 -8.33
C VAL A 57 -16.24 -12.11 -7.90
N GLU A 58 -17.30 -12.15 -7.12
CA GLU A 58 -18.00 -10.97 -6.61
C GLU A 58 -17.08 -10.10 -5.74
N ARG A 59 -16.33 -10.70 -4.81
CA ARG A 59 -15.38 -9.97 -3.95
C ARG A 59 -14.28 -9.31 -4.78
N VAL A 60 -13.72 -10.01 -5.76
CA VAL A 60 -12.70 -9.44 -6.65
C VAL A 60 -13.28 -8.33 -7.51
N SER A 61 -14.50 -8.48 -8.03
CA SER A 61 -15.19 -7.45 -8.80
C SER A 61 -15.34 -6.15 -7.99
N LYS A 62 -15.85 -6.24 -6.77
CA LYS A 62 -15.99 -5.08 -5.86
C LYS A 62 -14.64 -4.45 -5.53
N MET A 63 -13.62 -5.27 -5.30
CA MET A 63 -12.27 -4.78 -5.03
C MET A 63 -11.68 -4.06 -6.26
N MET A 64 -11.89 -4.58 -7.46
CA MET A 64 -11.45 -3.91 -8.69
C MET A 64 -12.12 -2.54 -8.84
N GLU A 65 -13.42 -2.43 -8.59
CA GLU A 65 -14.15 -1.16 -8.60
C GLU A 65 -13.58 -0.19 -7.56
N MET A 66 -13.36 -0.65 -6.32
CA MET A 66 -12.79 0.14 -5.23
C MET A 66 -11.43 0.72 -5.59
N VAL A 67 -10.57 -0.02 -6.30
CA VAL A 67 -9.26 0.49 -6.75
C VAL A 67 -9.31 1.17 -8.12
N GLY A 68 -10.52 1.48 -8.64
CA GLY A 68 -10.72 2.20 -9.88
C GLY A 68 -10.33 1.42 -11.14
N LEU A 69 -10.51 0.09 -11.13
CA LEU A 69 -10.31 -0.79 -12.28
C LEU A 69 -11.65 -1.35 -12.76
N ASN A 70 -11.79 -1.53 -14.09
CA ASN A 70 -12.98 -2.13 -14.65
C ASN A 70 -12.99 -3.65 -14.40
N PRO A 71 -14.03 -4.21 -13.71
CA PRO A 71 -14.15 -5.65 -13.44
C PRO A 71 -14.16 -6.53 -14.69
N ALA A 72 -14.58 -6.01 -15.85
CA ALA A 72 -14.53 -6.76 -17.11
C ALA A 72 -13.11 -7.22 -17.49
N TYR A 73 -12.08 -6.61 -16.88
CA TYR A 73 -10.68 -6.94 -17.13
C TYR A 73 -10.10 -8.01 -16.19
N MET A 74 -10.90 -8.61 -15.30
CA MET A 74 -10.45 -9.61 -14.33
C MET A 74 -9.79 -10.85 -14.97
N ASN A 75 -10.16 -11.16 -16.21
CA ASN A 75 -9.57 -12.28 -16.96
C ASN A 75 -8.30 -11.94 -17.74
N ARG A 76 -7.85 -10.69 -17.70
CA ARG A 76 -6.59 -10.25 -18.33
C ARG A 76 -5.38 -10.59 -17.47
N TYR A 77 -4.20 -10.48 -18.08
CA TYR A 77 -2.91 -10.69 -17.46
C TYR A 77 -2.23 -9.34 -17.13
N PRO A 78 -1.31 -9.29 -16.14
CA PRO A 78 -0.66 -8.04 -15.71
C PRO A 78 0.04 -7.25 -16.82
N ASN A 79 0.60 -7.92 -17.84
CA ASN A 79 1.27 -7.28 -18.96
C ASN A 79 0.33 -6.47 -19.87
N GLN A 80 -0.98 -6.64 -19.74
CA GLN A 80 -2.01 -5.92 -20.51
C GLN A 80 -2.47 -4.62 -19.81
N PHE A 81 -1.78 -4.21 -18.72
CA PHE A 81 -2.14 -3.04 -17.92
C PHE A 81 -0.98 -2.03 -17.89
N SER A 82 -1.31 -0.73 -17.75
CA SER A 82 -0.33 0.32 -17.52
C SER A 82 0.34 0.20 -16.15
N GLY A 83 1.45 0.92 -15.91
CA GLY A 83 2.13 0.94 -14.61
C GLY A 83 1.20 1.30 -13.45
N GLY A 84 0.45 2.39 -13.58
CA GLY A 84 -0.52 2.82 -12.57
C GLY A 84 -1.67 1.82 -12.36
N GLN A 85 -2.13 1.15 -13.42
CA GLN A 85 -3.14 0.09 -13.27
C GLN A 85 -2.57 -1.14 -12.55
N ARG A 86 -1.33 -1.53 -12.83
CA ARG A 86 -0.65 -2.61 -12.09
C ARG A 86 -0.46 -2.27 -10.62
N GLN A 87 -0.16 -1.01 -10.31
CA GLN A 87 -0.09 -0.56 -8.92
C GLN A 87 -1.44 -0.69 -8.20
N ARG A 88 -2.54 -0.31 -8.87
CA ARG A 88 -3.90 -0.50 -8.34
C ARG A 88 -4.27 -1.97 -8.16
N ILE A 89 -3.79 -2.87 -9.03
CA ILE A 89 -3.94 -4.33 -8.85
C ILE A 89 -3.20 -4.78 -7.59
N GLY A 90 -1.96 -4.32 -7.38
CA GLY A 90 -1.18 -4.60 -6.16
C GLY A 90 -1.87 -4.11 -4.89
N LEU A 91 -2.45 -2.91 -4.95
CA LEU A 91 -3.26 -2.34 -3.86
C LEU A 91 -4.52 -3.20 -3.60
N GLY A 92 -5.25 -3.57 -4.64
CA GLY A 92 -6.43 -4.44 -4.52
C GLY A 92 -6.09 -5.81 -3.92
N ARG A 93 -4.94 -6.40 -4.32
CA ARG A 93 -4.44 -7.65 -3.72
C ARG A 93 -4.17 -7.51 -2.22
N ALA A 94 -3.63 -6.38 -1.78
CA ALA A 94 -3.38 -6.13 -0.37
C ALA A 94 -4.69 -5.89 0.40
N LEU A 95 -5.64 -5.16 -0.18
CA LEU A 95 -6.88 -4.75 0.48
C LEU A 95 -7.98 -5.82 0.51
N ILE A 96 -7.92 -6.85 -0.36
CA ILE A 96 -8.98 -7.86 -0.49
C ILE A 96 -9.29 -8.62 0.82
N MET A 97 -8.31 -8.65 1.74
CA MET A 97 -8.41 -9.28 3.06
C MET A 97 -9.01 -8.34 4.12
N ASN A 98 -9.38 -7.11 3.77
CA ASN A 98 -9.79 -6.07 4.71
C ASN A 98 -8.78 -5.89 5.87
N PRO A 99 -7.48 -5.64 5.57
CA PRO A 99 -6.45 -5.54 6.59
C PRO A 99 -6.66 -4.30 7.47
N LYS A 100 -6.10 -4.34 8.68
CA LYS A 100 -6.04 -3.18 9.57
C LYS A 100 -4.88 -2.24 9.23
N LEU A 101 -3.80 -2.80 8.68
CA LEU A 101 -2.58 -2.07 8.30
C LEU A 101 -2.10 -2.50 6.92
N VAL A 102 -1.82 -1.53 6.07
CA VAL A 102 -1.11 -1.73 4.80
C VAL A 102 0.23 -1.02 4.86
N ILE A 103 1.32 -1.76 4.67
CA ILE A 103 2.66 -1.19 4.51
C ILE A 103 2.86 -0.90 3.02
N ALA A 104 3.03 0.36 2.66
CA ALA A 104 3.29 0.83 1.31
C ALA A 104 4.78 1.18 1.19
N ASP A 105 5.60 0.22 0.74
CA ASP A 105 7.03 0.36 0.62
C ASP A 105 7.39 0.90 -0.77
N GLU A 106 7.70 2.21 -0.82
CA GLU A 106 7.94 2.98 -2.06
C GLU A 106 6.92 2.71 -3.18
N ALA A 107 5.69 2.40 -2.80
CA ALA A 107 4.65 1.84 -3.66
C ALA A 107 4.29 2.69 -4.89
N ILE A 108 4.71 3.95 -4.94
CA ILE A 108 4.39 4.89 -6.05
C ILE A 108 5.62 5.48 -6.72
N SER A 109 6.84 5.20 -6.23
CA SER A 109 8.08 5.84 -6.68
C SER A 109 8.41 5.63 -8.17
N ALA A 110 7.96 4.50 -8.73
CA ALA A 110 8.19 4.14 -10.14
C ALA A 110 7.14 4.70 -11.12
N LEU A 111 6.22 5.54 -10.64
CA LEU A 111 5.13 6.11 -11.45
C LEU A 111 5.39 7.58 -11.78
N ASP A 112 4.83 8.04 -12.91
CA ASP A 112 4.80 9.47 -13.25
C ASP A 112 4.05 10.29 -12.20
N VAL A 113 4.45 11.54 -11.98
CA VAL A 113 3.90 12.42 -10.92
C VAL A 113 2.37 12.52 -10.96
N SER A 114 1.78 12.61 -12.15
CA SER A 114 0.31 12.67 -12.31
C SER A 114 -0.38 11.37 -11.88
N ILE A 115 0.23 10.23 -12.15
CA ILE A 115 -0.28 8.92 -11.75
C ILE A 115 -0.07 8.68 -10.26
N GLN A 116 1.07 9.13 -9.69
CA GLN A 116 1.31 9.10 -8.25
C GLN A 116 0.19 9.80 -7.49
N ALA A 117 -0.15 11.04 -7.89
CA ALA A 117 -1.23 11.80 -7.25
C ALA A 117 -2.58 11.08 -7.31
N GLN A 118 -2.91 10.43 -8.43
CA GLN A 118 -4.13 9.64 -8.57
C GLN A 118 -4.16 8.43 -7.63
N VAL A 119 -3.03 7.71 -7.49
CA VAL A 119 -2.95 6.53 -6.59
C VAL A 119 -3.02 6.97 -5.13
N VAL A 120 -2.35 8.07 -4.76
CA VAL A 120 -2.40 8.61 -3.40
C VAL A 120 -3.80 9.07 -3.01
N ASN A 121 -4.49 9.79 -3.91
CA ASN A 121 -5.89 10.19 -3.66
C ASN A 121 -6.79 8.96 -3.49
N LEU A 122 -6.65 7.95 -4.35
CA LEU A 122 -7.35 6.68 -4.21
C LEU A 122 -7.09 6.02 -2.84
N MET A 123 -5.83 5.98 -2.38
CA MET A 123 -5.50 5.43 -1.06
C MET A 123 -6.17 6.21 0.08
N LYS A 124 -6.22 7.55 -0.01
CA LYS A 124 -6.93 8.39 0.98
C LYS A 124 -8.44 8.15 0.99
N ASP A 125 -9.04 7.97 -0.18
CA ASP A 125 -10.47 7.70 -0.28
C ASP A 125 -10.81 6.30 0.29
N ILE A 126 -10.02 5.28 -0.04
CA ILE A 126 -10.13 3.94 0.55
C ILE A 126 -9.93 3.99 2.07
N GLN A 127 -8.99 4.78 2.58
CA GLN A 127 -8.78 4.95 4.02
C GLN A 127 -10.03 5.50 4.72
N LYS A 128 -10.67 6.51 4.15
CA LYS A 128 -11.92 7.08 4.69
C LYS A 128 -13.06 6.07 4.72
N GLU A 129 -13.15 5.22 3.70
CA GLU A 129 -14.21 4.22 3.56
C GLU A 129 -14.00 3.01 4.48
N THR A 130 -12.75 2.54 4.61
CA THR A 130 -12.41 1.27 5.27
C THR A 130 -11.76 1.43 6.64
N ASN A 131 -11.33 2.63 7.04
CA ASN A 131 -10.51 2.90 8.23
C ASN A 131 -9.19 2.12 8.27
N VAL A 132 -8.66 1.67 7.13
CA VAL A 132 -7.35 1.01 7.07
C VAL A 132 -6.25 2.01 7.44
N ALA A 133 -5.27 1.57 8.25
CA ALA A 133 -4.08 2.37 8.51
C ALA A 133 -3.03 2.12 7.41
N TYR A 134 -2.31 3.17 7.00
CA TYR A 134 -1.16 3.05 6.10
C TYR A 134 0.14 3.36 6.84
N LEU A 135 1.14 2.50 6.69
CA LEU A 135 2.54 2.82 6.94
C LEU A 135 3.20 3.10 5.59
N PHE A 136 3.38 4.36 5.26
CA PHE A 136 3.89 4.80 3.98
C PHE A 136 5.40 5.04 4.07
N ILE A 137 6.21 4.24 3.38
CA ILE A 137 7.67 4.41 3.29
C ILE A 137 7.96 5.09 1.95
N ALA A 138 8.56 6.26 1.98
CA ALA A 138 8.86 7.04 0.80
C ALA A 138 10.08 7.94 1.00
N HIS A 139 10.67 8.36 -0.11
CA HIS A 139 11.74 9.34 -0.17
C HIS A 139 11.28 10.70 -0.72
N ASP A 140 10.08 10.77 -1.33
CA ASP A 140 9.46 12.02 -1.77
C ASP A 140 8.75 12.72 -0.61
N LEU A 141 9.38 13.77 -0.10
CA LEU A 141 8.90 14.50 1.07
C LEU A 141 7.60 15.27 0.80
N SER A 142 7.37 15.73 -0.44
CA SER A 142 6.13 16.41 -0.82
C SER A 142 4.94 15.46 -0.71
N MET A 143 5.12 14.22 -1.17
CA MET A 143 4.11 13.18 -1.05
C MET A 143 3.87 12.76 0.39
N VAL A 144 4.95 12.63 1.18
CA VAL A 144 4.85 12.34 2.63
C VAL A 144 4.03 13.42 3.33
N ARG A 145 4.32 14.70 3.07
CA ARG A 145 3.55 15.83 3.66
C ARG A 145 2.07 15.76 3.27
N TYR A 146 1.76 15.35 2.05
CA TYR A 146 0.39 15.31 1.54
C TYR A 146 -0.45 14.14 2.10
N ILE A 147 0.16 12.95 2.29
CA ILE A 147 -0.61 11.74 2.65
C ILE A 147 -0.61 11.45 4.16
N SER A 148 0.42 11.86 4.90
CA SER A 148 0.67 11.40 6.26
C SER A 148 0.07 12.32 7.31
N ASP A 149 -0.51 11.76 8.39
CA ASP A 149 -0.90 12.48 9.60
C ASP A 149 0.29 12.62 10.55
N ARG A 150 1.17 11.62 10.57
CA ARG A 150 2.38 11.56 11.39
C ARG A 150 3.55 11.11 10.54
N VAL A 151 4.75 11.63 10.86
CA VAL A 151 5.99 11.29 10.16
C VAL A 151 7.02 10.78 11.15
N GLY A 152 7.75 9.75 10.72
CA GLY A 152 8.96 9.29 11.38
C GLY A 152 10.16 9.43 10.44
N VAL A 153 11.21 10.11 10.87
CA VAL A 153 12.44 10.29 10.10
C VAL A 153 13.45 9.23 10.50
N MET A 154 13.90 8.45 9.52
CA MET A 154 14.92 7.42 9.70
C MET A 154 16.28 7.89 9.21
N HIS A 155 17.33 7.68 10.00
CA HIS A 155 18.72 7.93 9.61
C HIS A 155 19.63 6.80 10.08
N LYS A 156 20.38 6.19 9.17
CA LYS A 156 21.32 5.07 9.45
C LYS A 156 20.71 3.95 10.30
N GLY A 157 19.46 3.57 10.01
CA GLY A 157 18.75 2.51 10.71
C GLY A 157 18.10 2.93 12.05
N HIS A 158 18.20 4.19 12.45
CA HIS A 158 17.60 4.72 13.68
C HIS A 158 16.45 5.67 13.35
N LEU A 159 15.36 5.57 14.13
CA LEU A 159 14.29 6.56 14.13
C LEU A 159 14.77 7.77 14.93
N VAL A 160 15.11 8.88 14.23
CA VAL A 160 15.78 10.04 14.85
C VAL A 160 14.81 11.15 15.23
N GLU A 161 13.66 11.21 14.59
CA GLU A 161 12.61 12.18 14.91
C GLU A 161 11.23 11.62 14.55
N THR A 162 10.20 11.93 15.32
CA THR A 162 8.81 11.56 15.05
C THR A 162 7.85 12.61 15.60
N GLY A 163 6.79 12.91 14.86
CA GLY A 163 5.80 13.94 15.26
C GLY A 163 4.62 13.98 14.31
N LEU A 164 3.73 14.94 14.51
CA LEU A 164 2.72 15.30 13.53
C LEU A 164 3.39 15.83 12.27
N THR A 165 2.77 15.65 11.14
CA THR A 165 3.36 16.04 9.84
C THR A 165 3.76 17.51 9.84
N GLU A 166 2.87 18.42 10.27
CA GLU A 166 3.18 19.84 10.29
C GLU A 166 4.31 20.19 11.28
N GLU A 167 4.40 19.50 12.43
CA GLU A 167 5.50 19.70 13.38
C GLU A 167 6.86 19.34 12.77
N ILE A 168 6.93 18.19 12.07
CA ILE A 168 8.18 17.75 11.43
C ILE A 168 8.58 18.68 10.28
N PHE A 169 7.62 19.19 9.50
CA PHE A 169 7.91 20.03 8.34
C PHE A 169 8.21 21.50 8.72
N GLU A 170 7.62 22.02 9.80
CA GLU A 170 7.74 23.43 10.18
C GLU A 170 8.67 23.67 11.39
N HIS A 171 8.73 22.70 12.33
CA HIS A 171 9.43 22.84 13.61
C HIS A 171 10.40 21.70 13.91
N GLN A 172 11.07 21.18 12.85
CA GLN A 172 12.03 20.08 12.97
C GLN A 172 13.15 20.39 13.98
N VAL A 173 13.45 19.44 14.85
CA VAL A 173 14.47 19.58 15.91
C VAL A 173 15.79 18.92 15.51
N HIS A 174 15.72 17.70 14.98
CA HIS A 174 16.93 16.93 14.69
C HIS A 174 17.73 17.50 13.51
N PRO A 175 19.07 17.64 13.61
CA PRO A 175 19.91 18.22 12.56
C PRO A 175 19.78 17.53 11.20
N TYR A 176 19.63 16.21 11.19
CA TYR A 176 19.42 15.46 9.95
C TYR A 176 18.07 15.80 9.28
N THR A 177 17.00 15.92 10.07
CA THR A 177 15.67 16.31 9.53
C THR A 177 15.74 17.71 8.92
N LYS A 178 16.45 18.66 9.58
CA LYS A 178 16.68 20.01 9.04
C LYS A 178 17.40 19.96 7.69
N SER A 179 18.47 19.18 7.61
CA SER A 179 19.23 18.99 6.36
C SER A 179 18.40 18.34 5.26
N LEU A 180 17.59 17.33 5.62
CA LEU A 180 16.73 16.63 4.68
C LEU A 180 15.66 17.56 4.09
N LEU A 181 14.99 18.34 4.91
CA LEU A 181 13.93 19.26 4.48
C LEU A 181 14.48 20.48 3.74
N SER A 182 15.69 20.96 4.07
CA SER A 182 16.35 22.07 3.37
C SER A 182 16.77 21.70 1.92
N ALA A 183 16.82 20.42 1.60
CA ALA A 183 17.10 19.92 0.25
C ALA A 183 15.87 19.89 -0.67
N ILE A 184 14.66 20.16 -0.15
CA ILE A 184 13.44 20.27 -0.97
C ILE A 184 13.56 21.56 -1.79
N PRO A 185 13.44 21.50 -3.14
CA PRO A 185 13.36 22.70 -3.95
C PRO A 185 12.15 23.54 -3.52
N ILE A 186 12.39 24.80 -3.19
CA ILE A 186 11.31 25.78 -2.96
C ILE A 186 10.68 26.04 -4.34
N ALA A 187 9.43 25.63 -4.55
CA ALA A 187 8.69 25.89 -5.76
C ALA A 187 8.17 27.32 -5.81
#